data_8acdc9724fa0e643fb3ce8859ef971d4
#
_entry.id   8acdc9724fa0e643fb3ce8859ef971d4
#
_cell.length_a   1.000
_cell.length_b   1.000
_cell.length_c   1.000
_cell.angle_alpha   90.00
_cell.angle_beta   90.00
_cell.angle_gamma   90.00
#
_symmetry.space_group_name_H-M   'P 1'
#
loop_
_entity.id
_entity.type
_entity.pdbx_description
1 polymer ?
#
loop_
_entity_poly.entity_id
_entity_poly.type
_entity_poly.pdbx_seq_one_letter_code
_entity_poly.pdbx_strand_id
1 'polypeptide(L)'
;MRILTKRKITEKAEVERKTFFDIVFEWEDIFSKQLNLPILARTEWEFGFDERCRKVYQKIKVPFYRLYSLIDRRGKNIFMFDCSTKRQDGIYNNSRYIPCLIDYFLSDEEYGKFLRAYSKNPLVLVSNRDVYEYLQKKGCPIPIEHFPLSLPDYYWNDEIYEKKYDLVMFARQNPLLVEYINMYENKHPDFKLVRRKYECGHYIYYLSATGETVSIGDSHEEYVKLVSQSKVAVYTTPGMDGTRTDANGWNQVTPHFLEEIAGQCHIIARYPDNADTQWYEISKICKCVESYDEFEQLMDKYRHEEVDLKLYKEYLQNHFTSKRVDMLRSIIEKYHLY
;
A
#
# COMPACT_ATOMS: atom_id res chain seq x y z
N MET A 1 -13.31 -19.84 -5.83
CA MET A 1 -12.34 -19.14 -4.93
C MET A 1 -13.08 -18.37 -3.84
N ARG A 2 -12.41 -18.04 -2.71
CA ARG A 2 -12.94 -17.26 -1.58
C ARG A 2 -11.88 -16.28 -1.11
N ILE A 3 -12.28 -15.20 -0.44
CA ILE A 3 -11.34 -14.18 0.08
C ILE A 3 -11.24 -14.35 1.59
N LEU A 4 -10.04 -14.58 2.13
CA LEU A 4 -9.80 -14.60 3.57
C LEU A 4 -9.44 -13.20 4.05
N THR A 5 -10.33 -12.58 4.83
CA THR A 5 -10.07 -11.26 5.42
C THR A 5 -9.33 -11.33 6.76
N LYS A 6 -8.60 -10.26 7.04
CA LYS A 6 -8.03 -9.99 8.37
C LYS A 6 -8.97 -9.15 9.26
N ARG A 7 -10.16 -8.78 8.77
CA ARG A 7 -11.18 -8.09 9.58
C ARG A 7 -11.57 -8.97 10.76
N LYS A 8 -11.65 -8.37 11.93
CA LYS A 8 -12.32 -9.00 13.07
C LYS A 8 -13.82 -8.80 12.88
N ILE A 9 -14.59 -9.87 12.70
CA ILE A 9 -16.05 -9.81 12.81
C ILE A 9 -16.38 -9.98 14.29
N THR A 10 -16.42 -8.88 15.00
CA THR A 10 -17.06 -8.77 16.31
C THR A 10 -18.04 -7.61 16.23
N GLU A 11 -19.14 -7.69 16.99
CA GLU A 11 -20.11 -6.60 17.13
C GLU A 11 -19.48 -5.27 17.63
N LYS A 12 -18.20 -5.33 18.03
CA LYS A 12 -17.35 -4.20 18.43
C LYS A 12 -16.40 -3.74 17.31
N ALA A 13 -16.58 -4.17 16.07
CA ALA A 13 -15.64 -3.96 14.97
C ALA A 13 -15.45 -2.50 14.51
N GLU A 14 -16.20 -1.56 15.11
CA GLU A 14 -16.04 -0.12 14.83
C GLU A 14 -14.83 0.53 15.51
N VAL A 15 -14.20 -0.11 16.51
CA VAL A 15 -13.28 0.57 17.42
C VAL A 15 -11.79 0.35 17.17
N GLU A 16 -11.39 -0.61 16.36
CA GLU A 16 -9.95 -0.86 16.08
C GLU A 16 -9.61 -0.87 14.58
N ARG A 17 -10.16 0.04 13.81
CA ARG A 17 -9.68 0.28 12.44
C ARG A 17 -8.32 0.96 12.52
N LYS A 18 -7.28 0.23 12.15
CA LYS A 18 -6.01 0.87 11.78
C LYS A 18 -6.16 1.33 10.35
N THR A 19 -6.18 2.62 10.11
CA THR A 19 -6.30 3.30 8.80
C THR A 19 -5.45 2.68 7.69
N PHE A 20 -4.31 2.10 8.05
CA PHE A 20 -3.41 1.37 7.16
C PHE A 20 -4.03 0.12 6.47
N PHE A 21 -5.03 -0.54 7.09
CA PHE A 21 -5.67 -1.72 6.51
C PHE A 21 -6.99 -1.40 5.79
N ASP A 22 -7.50 -0.19 5.89
CA ASP A 22 -8.81 0.14 5.33
C ASP A 22 -8.81 -0.05 3.81
N ILE A 23 -7.77 0.39 3.10
CA ILE A 23 -7.67 0.21 1.65
C ILE A 23 -7.63 -1.28 1.24
N VAL A 24 -7.00 -2.15 2.04
CA VAL A 24 -7.01 -3.60 1.78
C VAL A 24 -8.42 -4.16 1.92
N PHE A 25 -9.17 -3.69 2.90
CA PHE A 25 -10.56 -4.11 3.10
C PHE A 25 -11.47 -3.60 1.98
N GLU A 26 -11.22 -2.41 1.46
CA GLU A 26 -11.92 -1.87 0.29
C GLU A 26 -11.65 -2.75 -0.95
N TRP A 27 -10.39 -3.17 -1.17
CA TRP A 27 -10.07 -4.12 -2.24
C TRP A 27 -10.81 -5.46 -2.07
N GLU A 28 -10.81 -6.03 -0.85
CA GLU A 28 -11.52 -7.28 -0.56
C GLU A 28 -13.02 -7.15 -0.89
N ASP A 29 -13.66 -6.03 -0.55
CA ASP A 29 -15.07 -5.77 -0.83
C ASP A 29 -15.33 -5.65 -2.33
N ILE A 30 -14.47 -4.92 -3.06
CA ILE A 30 -14.57 -4.76 -4.51
C ILE A 30 -14.40 -6.10 -5.21
N PHE A 31 -13.37 -6.89 -4.87
CA PHE A 31 -13.16 -8.22 -5.45
C PHE A 31 -14.31 -9.16 -5.11
N SER A 32 -14.79 -9.16 -3.87
CA SER A 32 -15.94 -9.95 -3.44
C SER A 32 -17.17 -9.64 -4.30
N LYS A 33 -17.51 -8.37 -4.45
CA LYS A 33 -18.68 -7.92 -5.19
C LYS A 33 -18.57 -8.19 -6.69
N GLN A 34 -17.43 -7.84 -7.32
CA GLN A 34 -17.29 -7.89 -8.78
C GLN A 34 -16.98 -9.30 -9.31
N LEU A 35 -16.39 -10.18 -8.50
CA LEU A 35 -16.10 -11.57 -8.84
C LEU A 35 -17.05 -12.57 -8.18
N ASN A 36 -18.02 -12.11 -7.41
CA ASN A 36 -18.95 -12.93 -6.62
C ASN A 36 -18.20 -13.94 -5.72
N LEU A 37 -17.17 -13.47 -5.02
CA LEU A 37 -16.32 -14.27 -4.14
C LEU A 37 -16.74 -14.06 -2.68
N PRO A 38 -17.12 -15.12 -1.93
CA PRO A 38 -17.45 -14.97 -0.51
C PRO A 38 -16.24 -14.51 0.30
N ILE A 39 -16.46 -13.55 1.20
CA ILE A 39 -15.47 -13.14 2.20
C ILE A 39 -15.55 -14.10 3.39
N LEU A 40 -14.43 -14.72 3.74
CA LEU A 40 -14.26 -15.58 4.89
C LEU A 40 -13.62 -14.78 6.03
N ALA A 41 -14.38 -14.53 7.08
CA ALA A 41 -13.82 -13.99 8.30
C ALA A 41 -13.27 -15.10 9.19
N ARG A 42 -12.26 -14.76 9.99
CA ARG A 42 -11.75 -15.63 11.03
C ARG A 42 -12.57 -15.46 12.30
N THR A 43 -12.84 -16.57 12.95
CA THR A 43 -13.35 -16.54 14.33
C THR A 43 -12.25 -16.02 15.27
N GLU A 44 -12.62 -15.47 16.42
CA GLU A 44 -11.63 -15.04 17.43
C GLU A 44 -10.70 -16.18 17.87
N TRP A 45 -11.23 -17.40 17.94
CA TRP A 45 -10.43 -18.58 18.24
C TRP A 45 -9.37 -18.85 17.18
N GLU A 46 -9.75 -18.82 15.90
CA GLU A 46 -8.83 -19.03 14.76
C GLU A 46 -7.74 -17.95 14.75
N PHE A 47 -8.11 -16.70 14.99
CA PHE A 47 -7.15 -15.60 15.07
C PHE A 47 -6.18 -15.79 16.25
N GLY A 48 -6.67 -16.11 17.43
CA GLY A 48 -5.86 -16.37 18.61
C GLY A 48 -4.96 -17.60 18.45
N PHE A 49 -5.44 -18.63 17.74
CA PHE A 49 -4.65 -19.83 17.44
C PHE A 49 -3.52 -19.53 16.47
N ASP A 50 -3.79 -18.82 15.36
CA ASP A 50 -2.77 -18.39 14.38
C ASP A 50 -1.67 -17.59 15.09
N GLU A 51 -2.02 -16.66 15.97
CA GLU A 51 -1.06 -15.83 16.72
C GLU A 51 -0.18 -16.65 17.67
N ARG A 52 -0.77 -17.65 18.34
CA ARG A 52 -0.01 -18.59 19.20
C ARG A 52 0.95 -19.45 18.38
N CYS A 53 0.51 -19.97 17.25
CA CYS A 53 1.35 -20.74 16.32
C CYS A 53 2.54 -19.91 15.82
N ARG A 54 2.32 -18.64 15.50
CA ARG A 54 3.40 -17.71 15.10
C ARG A 54 4.42 -17.50 16.22
N LYS A 55 3.95 -17.22 17.44
CA LYS A 55 4.83 -17.03 18.61
C LYS A 55 5.68 -18.28 18.89
N VAL A 56 5.07 -19.46 18.79
CA VAL A 56 5.78 -20.74 18.95
C VAL A 56 6.79 -20.94 17.84
N TYR A 57 6.40 -20.73 16.56
CA TYR A 57 7.31 -20.83 15.43
C TYR A 57 8.51 -19.89 15.57
N GLN A 58 8.29 -18.64 16.00
CA GLN A 58 9.37 -17.69 16.23
C GLN A 58 10.41 -18.18 17.24
N LYS A 59 9.95 -18.88 18.30
CA LYS A 59 10.80 -19.39 19.38
C LYS A 59 11.54 -20.67 19.00
N ILE A 60 10.84 -21.67 18.50
CA ILE A 60 11.39 -23.02 18.33
C ILE A 60 11.54 -23.46 16.86
N LYS A 61 11.14 -22.62 15.90
CA LYS A 61 11.20 -22.86 14.45
C LYS A 61 10.49 -24.14 13.98
N VAL A 62 9.58 -24.72 14.79
CA VAL A 62 8.79 -25.89 14.45
C VAL A 62 7.44 -25.44 13.85
N PRO A 63 7.09 -25.93 12.64
CA PRO A 63 5.88 -25.50 11.95
C PRO A 63 4.62 -26.21 12.48
N PHE A 64 4.10 -25.81 13.63
CA PHE A 64 2.85 -26.33 14.21
C PHE A 64 1.61 -26.10 13.33
N TYR A 65 1.64 -25.12 12.45
CA TYR A 65 0.57 -24.87 11.50
C TYR A 65 0.31 -26.04 10.53
N ARG A 66 1.24 -26.99 10.37
CA ARG A 66 0.99 -28.23 9.61
C ARG A 66 -0.12 -29.05 10.22
N LEU A 67 -0.23 -29.08 11.56
CA LEU A 67 -1.34 -29.71 12.26
C LEU A 67 -2.65 -28.94 12.06
N TYR A 68 -2.59 -27.60 12.08
CA TYR A 68 -3.74 -26.75 11.80
C TYR A 68 -4.32 -26.97 10.40
N SER A 69 -3.45 -27.14 9.40
CA SER A 69 -3.91 -27.42 8.03
C SER A 69 -4.71 -28.70 7.88
N LEU A 70 -4.61 -29.66 8.83
CA LEU A 70 -5.40 -30.90 8.84
C LEU A 70 -6.83 -30.66 9.34
N ILE A 71 -7.02 -29.68 10.22
CA ILE A 71 -8.33 -29.37 10.83
C ILE A 71 -9.01 -28.18 10.13
N ASP A 72 -8.31 -27.46 9.29
CA ASP A 72 -8.84 -26.33 8.54
C ASP A 72 -9.87 -26.80 7.50
N ARG A 73 -11.12 -26.44 7.68
CA ARG A 73 -12.26 -26.80 6.83
C ARG A 73 -12.67 -25.71 5.85
N ARG A 74 -11.88 -24.63 5.71
CA ARG A 74 -12.23 -23.46 4.87
C ARG A 74 -12.26 -23.74 3.35
N GLY A 75 -11.88 -24.93 2.91
CA GLY A 75 -11.92 -25.34 1.51
C GLY A 75 -10.64 -25.03 0.76
N LYS A 76 -10.70 -24.97 -0.60
CA LYS A 76 -9.57 -24.69 -1.49
C LYS A 76 -9.69 -23.29 -2.10
N ASN A 77 -8.62 -22.85 -2.76
CA ASN A 77 -8.55 -21.60 -3.52
C ASN A 77 -8.93 -20.37 -2.67
N ILE A 78 -8.22 -20.20 -1.55
CA ILE A 78 -8.42 -19.09 -0.62
C ILE A 78 -7.42 -17.99 -0.97
N PHE A 79 -7.91 -16.92 -1.59
CA PHE A 79 -7.16 -15.71 -1.82
C PHE A 79 -7.05 -14.87 -0.55
N MET A 80 -5.92 -14.23 -0.32
CA MET A 80 -5.74 -13.34 0.80
C MET A 80 -4.64 -12.31 0.56
N PHE A 81 -4.83 -11.11 1.07
CA PHE A 81 -3.75 -10.13 1.14
C PHE A 81 -2.86 -10.40 2.36
N ASP A 82 -1.54 -10.49 2.13
CA ASP A 82 -0.56 -10.69 3.19
C ASP A 82 0.44 -9.52 3.24
N CYS A 83 0.23 -8.62 4.20
CA CYS A 83 1.06 -7.44 4.45
C CYS A 83 2.19 -7.80 5.44
N SER A 84 3.02 -8.77 5.12
CA SER A 84 3.99 -9.30 6.09
C SER A 84 5.41 -9.33 5.54
N THR A 85 6.10 -8.20 5.63
CA THR A 85 7.51 -8.10 5.21
C THR A 85 8.47 -8.93 6.07
N LYS A 86 8.13 -9.15 7.35
CA LYS A 86 9.00 -9.82 8.32
C LYS A 86 8.54 -11.22 8.73
N ARG A 87 7.34 -11.65 8.31
CA ARG A 87 6.70 -12.86 8.80
C ARG A 87 6.64 -13.96 7.74
N GLN A 88 7.81 -14.39 7.26
CA GLN A 88 7.92 -15.59 6.41
C GLN A 88 7.77 -16.84 7.29
N ASP A 89 6.72 -16.89 8.09
CA ASP A 89 6.47 -17.97 9.05
C ASP A 89 5.84 -19.22 8.41
N GLY A 90 5.43 -19.10 7.15
CA GLY A 90 4.84 -20.20 6.38
C GLY A 90 3.49 -20.68 6.90
N ILE A 91 2.76 -19.91 7.72
CA ILE A 91 1.43 -20.28 8.22
C ILE A 91 0.48 -20.62 7.08
N TYR A 92 0.60 -19.91 5.96
CA TYR A 92 -0.22 -20.13 4.77
C TYR A 92 0.45 -21.03 3.73
N ASN A 93 1.54 -21.73 4.08
CA ASN A 93 2.24 -22.62 3.19
C ASN A 93 1.48 -23.95 3.00
N ASN A 94 0.40 -23.92 2.27
CA ASN A 94 -0.31 -25.10 1.82
C ASN A 94 -1.08 -24.84 0.52
N SER A 95 -1.54 -25.91 -0.14
CA SER A 95 -2.18 -25.86 -1.46
C SER A 95 -3.58 -25.20 -1.49
N ARG A 96 -4.07 -24.69 -0.35
CA ARG A 96 -5.38 -24.03 -0.26
C ARG A 96 -5.29 -22.53 -0.44
N TYR A 97 -4.13 -21.92 -0.10
CA TYR A 97 -3.99 -20.48 -0.03
C TYR A 97 -3.25 -19.90 -1.24
N ILE A 98 -3.74 -18.77 -1.70
CA ILE A 98 -3.16 -17.94 -2.75
C ILE A 98 -2.86 -16.58 -2.11
N PRO A 99 -1.69 -16.43 -1.48
CA PRO A 99 -1.30 -15.17 -0.86
C PRO A 99 -0.95 -14.12 -1.91
N CYS A 100 -1.44 -12.91 -1.73
CA CYS A 100 -0.99 -11.70 -2.40
C CYS A 100 -0.09 -10.92 -1.44
N LEU A 101 1.20 -10.91 -1.72
CA LEU A 101 2.23 -10.31 -0.86
C LEU A 101 2.28 -8.80 -1.12
N ILE A 102 1.93 -8.02 -0.10
CA ILE A 102 2.00 -6.56 -0.11
C ILE A 102 3.19 -6.11 0.74
N ASP A 103 3.85 -5.03 0.34
CA ASP A 103 5.02 -4.51 1.04
C ASP A 103 6.09 -5.60 1.27
N TYR A 104 6.33 -6.40 0.26
CA TYR A 104 7.25 -7.52 0.34
C TYR A 104 8.62 -7.11 -0.21
N PHE A 105 9.62 -7.07 0.66
CA PHE A 105 10.99 -6.64 0.38
C PHE A 105 11.94 -7.82 0.61
N LEU A 106 12.24 -8.56 -0.46
CA LEU A 106 13.00 -9.79 -0.41
C LEU A 106 14.49 -9.52 -0.62
N SER A 107 15.34 -9.81 0.36
CA SER A 107 16.79 -9.84 0.19
C SER A 107 17.26 -11.19 -0.37
N ASP A 108 18.49 -11.24 -0.91
CA ASP A 108 19.11 -12.50 -1.37
C ASP A 108 19.21 -13.55 -0.26
N GLU A 109 19.48 -13.12 0.96
CA GLU A 109 19.55 -13.99 2.14
C GLU A 109 18.18 -14.57 2.52
N GLU A 110 17.10 -13.89 2.16
CA GLU A 110 15.73 -14.28 2.47
C GLU A 110 15.09 -15.15 1.41
N TYR A 111 15.70 -15.29 0.23
CA TYR A 111 15.16 -16.12 -0.85
C TYR A 111 14.87 -17.57 -0.39
N GLY A 112 15.80 -18.18 0.35
CA GLY A 112 15.57 -19.49 0.94
C GLY A 112 14.44 -19.54 1.97
N LYS A 113 14.18 -18.45 2.68
CA LYS A 113 13.03 -18.34 3.60
C LYS A 113 11.72 -18.22 2.81
N PHE A 114 11.72 -17.41 1.73
CA PHE A 114 10.58 -17.31 0.81
C PHE A 114 10.17 -18.68 0.28
N LEU A 115 11.10 -19.45 -0.26
CA LEU A 115 10.82 -20.79 -0.78
C LEU A 115 10.22 -21.69 0.31
N ARG A 116 10.77 -21.69 1.53
CA ARG A 116 10.22 -22.47 2.63
C ARG A 116 8.83 -22.00 3.06
N ALA A 117 8.57 -20.70 3.00
CA ALA A 117 7.29 -20.11 3.42
C ALA A 117 6.14 -20.39 2.46
N TYR A 118 6.43 -20.55 1.15
CA TYR A 118 5.40 -20.60 0.11
C TYR A 118 5.48 -21.83 -0.82
N SER A 119 6.40 -22.79 -0.58
CA SER A 119 6.68 -23.95 -1.46
C SER A 119 5.48 -24.83 -1.78
N LYS A 120 4.39 -24.76 -1.01
CA LYS A 120 3.19 -25.60 -1.19
C LYS A 120 1.98 -24.81 -1.70
N ASN A 121 2.14 -23.50 -1.87
CA ASN A 121 1.07 -22.69 -2.42
C ASN A 121 0.93 -22.97 -3.93
N PRO A 122 -0.30 -23.05 -4.47
CA PRO A 122 -0.53 -23.26 -5.90
C PRO A 122 -0.09 -22.06 -6.72
N LEU A 123 -0.12 -20.88 -6.13
CA LEU A 123 0.25 -19.60 -6.71
C LEU A 123 0.57 -18.60 -5.60
N VAL A 124 1.52 -17.71 -5.84
CA VAL A 124 1.81 -16.54 -5.01
C VAL A 124 1.73 -15.28 -5.87
N LEU A 125 0.94 -14.32 -5.44
CA LEU A 125 0.86 -13.01 -6.08
C LEU A 125 1.82 -12.05 -5.38
N VAL A 126 2.53 -11.24 -6.16
CA VAL A 126 3.55 -10.30 -5.64
C VAL A 126 3.22 -8.90 -6.14
N SER A 127 3.05 -7.96 -5.23
CA SER A 127 2.67 -6.59 -5.59
C SER A 127 3.85 -5.73 -6.07
N ASN A 128 5.06 -6.02 -5.62
CA ASN A 128 6.27 -5.31 -6.01
C ASN A 128 6.85 -5.91 -7.30
N ARG A 129 6.98 -5.09 -8.34
CA ARG A 129 7.48 -5.53 -9.66
C ARG A 129 8.94 -5.95 -9.63
N ASP A 130 9.80 -5.25 -8.90
CA ASP A 130 11.21 -5.63 -8.78
C ASP A 130 11.38 -7.00 -8.13
N VAL A 131 10.60 -7.27 -7.06
CA VAL A 131 10.62 -8.58 -6.39
C VAL A 131 10.10 -9.67 -7.32
N TYR A 132 9.04 -9.41 -8.08
CA TYR A 132 8.52 -10.34 -9.07
C TYR A 132 9.58 -10.71 -10.12
N GLU A 133 10.24 -9.71 -10.71
CA GLU A 133 11.30 -9.93 -11.73
C GLU A 133 12.53 -10.62 -11.14
N TYR A 134 12.91 -10.27 -9.91
CA TYR A 134 13.97 -10.95 -9.18
C TYR A 134 13.66 -12.44 -9.00
N LEU A 135 12.45 -12.78 -8.55
CA LEU A 135 12.02 -14.17 -8.38
C LEU A 135 12.01 -14.94 -9.71
N GLN A 136 11.55 -14.32 -10.80
CA GLN A 136 11.61 -14.91 -12.14
C GLN A 136 13.04 -15.15 -12.59
N LYS A 137 13.93 -14.17 -12.43
CA LYS A 137 15.35 -14.29 -12.79
C LYS A 137 16.07 -15.38 -12.00
N LYS A 138 15.67 -15.61 -10.75
CA LYS A 138 16.20 -16.72 -9.90
C LYS A 138 15.64 -18.10 -10.29
N GLY A 139 14.72 -18.17 -11.25
CA GLY A 139 14.05 -19.43 -11.61
C GLY A 139 13.21 -19.98 -10.46
N CYS A 140 12.43 -19.13 -9.78
CA CYS A 140 11.58 -19.53 -8.67
C CYS A 140 10.69 -20.71 -9.04
N PRO A 141 10.75 -21.85 -8.31
CA PRO A 141 9.96 -23.03 -8.63
C PRO A 141 8.48 -22.92 -8.23
N ILE A 142 8.12 -21.87 -7.49
CA ILE A 142 6.74 -21.58 -7.07
C ILE A 142 6.08 -20.76 -8.18
N PRO A 143 4.87 -21.09 -8.65
CA PRO A 143 4.12 -20.23 -9.56
C PRO A 143 3.93 -18.85 -8.96
N ILE A 144 4.36 -17.82 -9.67
CA ILE A 144 4.24 -16.42 -9.24
C ILE A 144 3.61 -15.56 -10.32
N GLU A 145 2.80 -14.58 -9.91
CA GLU A 145 2.25 -13.55 -10.80
C GLU A 145 2.44 -12.17 -10.16
N HIS A 146 2.68 -11.18 -11.01
CA HIS A 146 2.68 -9.78 -10.57
C HIS A 146 1.24 -9.32 -10.37
N PHE A 147 0.94 -8.75 -9.20
CA PHE A 147 -0.38 -8.25 -8.85
C PHE A 147 -0.25 -6.88 -8.16
N PRO A 148 -0.10 -5.80 -8.93
CA PRO A 148 0.23 -4.48 -8.41
C PRO A 148 -0.91 -3.86 -7.60
N LEU A 149 -0.55 -2.97 -6.69
CA LEU A 149 -1.48 -2.21 -5.87
C LEU A 149 -2.34 -1.28 -6.74
N SER A 150 -3.47 -0.84 -6.22
CA SER A 150 -4.46 -0.06 -6.95
C SER A 150 -5.18 0.94 -6.06
N LEU A 151 -6.00 1.78 -6.68
CA LEU A 151 -6.91 2.69 -6.02
C LEU A 151 -8.35 2.29 -6.32
N PRO A 152 -9.27 2.21 -5.33
CA PRO A 152 -10.69 2.06 -5.61
C PRO A 152 -11.22 3.15 -6.54
N ASP A 153 -11.97 2.76 -7.56
CA ASP A 153 -12.42 3.65 -8.64
C ASP A 153 -13.25 4.85 -8.12
N TYR A 154 -13.97 4.66 -7.01
CA TYR A 154 -14.84 5.69 -6.43
C TYR A 154 -14.09 6.84 -5.75
N TYR A 155 -12.76 6.76 -5.60
CA TYR A 155 -11.96 7.89 -5.11
C TYR A 155 -11.67 8.94 -6.18
N TRP A 156 -11.87 8.64 -7.46
CA TRP A 156 -11.81 9.65 -8.50
C TRP A 156 -13.12 10.41 -8.59
N ASN A 157 -13.04 11.75 -8.63
CA ASN A 157 -14.13 12.64 -8.94
C ASN A 157 -13.71 13.59 -10.07
N ASP A 158 -14.60 13.83 -11.03
CA ASP A 158 -14.38 14.79 -12.12
C ASP A 158 -14.60 16.25 -11.67
N GLU A 159 -15.12 16.48 -10.47
CA GLU A 159 -15.27 17.82 -9.89
C GLU A 159 -13.93 18.36 -9.39
N ILE A 160 -13.70 19.66 -9.56
CA ILE A 160 -12.50 20.33 -9.06
C ILE A 160 -12.62 20.51 -7.55
N TYR A 161 -11.64 20.01 -6.82
CA TYR A 161 -11.60 20.16 -5.36
C TYR A 161 -11.15 21.56 -4.93
N GLU A 162 -11.81 22.11 -3.91
CA GLU A 162 -11.38 23.33 -3.24
C GLU A 162 -10.09 23.08 -2.44
N LYS A 163 -9.01 23.75 -2.84
CA LYS A 163 -7.70 23.65 -2.19
C LYS A 163 -7.57 24.67 -1.04
N LYS A 164 -7.32 24.16 0.17
CA LYS A 164 -7.22 24.99 1.39
C LYS A 164 -5.77 25.20 1.85
N TYR A 165 -4.91 24.22 1.55
CA TYR A 165 -3.53 24.17 2.00
C TYR A 165 -2.59 24.12 0.81
N ASP A 166 -1.42 24.74 0.94
CA ASP A 166 -0.41 24.68 -0.10
C ASP A 166 0.26 23.30 -0.12
N LEU A 167 0.58 22.74 1.06
CA LEU A 167 1.13 21.40 1.21
C LEU A 167 0.62 20.73 2.47
N VAL A 168 0.26 19.45 2.37
CA VAL A 168 -0.01 18.58 3.51
C VAL A 168 1.01 17.45 3.55
N MET A 169 1.66 17.28 4.69
CA MET A 169 2.64 16.20 4.89
C MET A 169 1.92 14.90 5.24
N PHE A 170 1.66 14.10 4.20
CA PHE A 170 1.01 12.81 4.34
C PHE A 170 2.01 11.65 4.55
N ALA A 171 1.45 10.48 4.87
CA ALA A 171 2.11 9.19 4.81
C ALA A 171 3.57 9.18 5.28
N ARG A 172 4.45 8.63 4.45
CA ARG A 172 5.88 8.46 4.77
C ARG A 172 6.63 9.78 4.56
N GLN A 173 7.46 10.12 5.54
CA GLN A 173 8.27 11.31 5.51
C GLN A 173 9.67 10.97 4.99
N ASN A 174 10.01 11.46 3.80
CA ASN A 174 11.37 11.37 3.28
C ASN A 174 12.25 12.44 3.97
N PRO A 175 13.40 12.07 4.59
CA PRO A 175 14.21 13.02 5.35
C PRO A 175 14.66 14.23 4.52
N LEU A 176 15.04 14.01 3.26
CA LEU A 176 15.50 15.09 2.38
C LEU A 176 14.36 16.02 1.97
N LEU A 177 13.17 15.47 1.64
CA LEU A 177 11.99 16.30 1.36
C LEU A 177 11.53 17.07 2.59
N VAL A 178 11.64 16.50 3.79
CA VAL A 178 11.35 17.21 5.05
C VAL A 178 12.31 18.38 5.24
N GLU A 179 13.59 18.21 4.96
CA GLU A 179 14.59 19.29 4.99
C GLU A 179 14.21 20.40 4.00
N TYR A 180 13.88 20.06 2.77
CA TYR A 180 13.47 21.02 1.74
C TYR A 180 12.19 21.78 2.13
N ILE A 181 11.20 21.09 2.68
CA ILE A 181 9.97 21.72 3.19
C ILE A 181 10.31 22.73 4.30
N ASN A 182 11.20 22.38 5.23
CA ASN A 182 11.59 23.29 6.31
C ASN A 182 12.32 24.54 5.76
N MET A 183 13.21 24.36 4.78
CA MET A 183 13.89 25.48 4.13
C MET A 183 12.90 26.39 3.41
N TYR A 184 11.91 25.81 2.70
CA TYR A 184 10.88 26.54 1.98
C TYR A 184 9.97 27.32 2.95
N GLU A 185 9.49 26.68 4.01
CA GLU A 185 8.64 27.31 5.05
C GLU A 185 9.32 28.54 5.67
N ASN A 186 10.64 28.44 5.97
CA ASN A 186 11.39 29.57 6.54
C ASN A 186 11.51 30.76 5.59
N LYS A 187 11.48 30.55 4.26
CA LYS A 187 11.54 31.62 3.26
C LYS A 187 10.17 32.22 2.92
N HIS A 188 9.08 31.48 3.13
CA HIS A 188 7.73 31.80 2.71
C HIS A 188 6.75 31.85 3.89
N PRO A 189 6.65 32.98 4.62
CA PRO A 189 5.79 33.08 5.81
C PRO A 189 4.28 32.89 5.54
N ASP A 190 3.86 33.05 4.28
CA ASP A 190 2.48 32.84 3.82
C ASP A 190 2.16 31.37 3.45
N PHE A 191 3.15 30.48 3.55
CA PHE A 191 3.04 29.08 3.17
C PHE A 191 2.12 28.32 4.12
N LYS A 192 0.99 27.82 3.60
CA LYS A 192 0.01 27.07 4.37
C LYS A 192 0.40 25.59 4.44
N LEU A 193 1.31 25.28 5.36
CA LEU A 193 1.80 23.93 5.60
C LEU A 193 0.98 23.23 6.69
N VAL A 194 0.48 22.03 6.38
CA VAL A 194 -0.10 21.11 7.37
C VAL A 194 0.91 20.01 7.68
N ARG A 195 1.28 19.91 8.95
CA ARG A 195 2.18 18.86 9.48
C ARG A 195 1.39 17.75 10.15
N ARG A 196 2.05 16.65 10.41
CA ARG A 196 1.48 15.50 11.09
C ARG A 196 2.30 15.12 12.32
N LYS A 197 1.61 14.78 13.41
CA LYS A 197 2.18 14.13 14.59
C LYS A 197 1.37 12.87 14.94
N TYR A 198 1.98 11.96 15.67
CA TYR A 198 1.28 10.79 16.22
C TYR A 198 1.15 10.98 17.73
N GLU A 199 -0.07 11.01 18.23
CA GLU A 199 -0.37 11.28 19.64
C GLU A 199 -1.61 10.50 20.06
N CYS A 200 -1.58 9.89 21.24
CA CYS A 200 -2.70 9.11 21.81
C CYS A 200 -3.28 8.02 20.89
N GLY A 201 -2.49 7.44 20.01
CA GLY A 201 -2.95 6.40 19.10
C GLY A 201 -3.46 6.90 17.74
N HIS A 202 -3.53 8.20 17.52
CA HIS A 202 -4.08 8.84 16.33
C HIS A 202 -3.02 9.67 15.58
N TYR A 203 -3.20 9.82 14.27
CA TYR A 203 -2.48 10.81 13.49
C TYR A 203 -3.23 12.14 13.54
N ILE A 204 -2.60 13.16 14.11
CA ILE A 204 -3.15 14.51 14.20
C ILE A 204 -2.48 15.38 13.14
N TYR A 205 -3.27 15.98 12.28
CA TYR A 205 -2.84 16.95 11.29
C TYR A 205 -3.09 18.36 11.81
N TYR A 206 -2.10 19.25 11.72
CA TYR A 206 -2.16 20.59 12.26
C TYR A 206 -1.44 21.61 11.37
N LEU A 207 -1.94 22.85 11.36
CA LEU A 207 -1.25 23.95 10.70
C LEU A 207 0.09 24.24 11.36
N SER A 208 1.17 24.28 10.59
CA SER A 208 2.51 24.52 11.11
C SER A 208 2.65 25.87 11.78
N ALA A 209 2.07 26.91 11.21
CA ALA A 209 2.17 28.29 11.68
C ALA A 209 1.44 28.55 13.02
N THR A 210 0.31 27.90 13.28
CA THR A 210 -0.55 28.16 14.44
C THR A 210 -0.65 27.02 15.43
N GLY A 211 -0.31 25.81 15.02
CA GLY A 211 -0.54 24.58 15.79
C GLY A 211 -2.02 24.14 15.83
N GLU A 212 -2.92 24.82 15.12
CA GLU A 212 -4.33 24.47 15.06
C GLU A 212 -4.54 23.11 14.39
N THR A 213 -5.31 22.22 15.05
CA THR A 213 -5.66 20.92 14.51
C THR A 213 -6.67 21.07 13.36
N VAL A 214 -6.34 20.52 12.21
CA VAL A 214 -7.18 20.56 11.00
C VAL A 214 -7.90 19.26 10.73
N SER A 215 -7.33 18.13 11.17
CA SER A 215 -7.94 16.79 11.05
C SER A 215 -7.31 15.81 12.03
N ILE A 216 -8.09 14.77 12.37
CA ILE A 216 -7.62 13.58 13.07
C ILE A 216 -7.78 12.43 12.09
N GLY A 217 -6.68 11.78 11.69
CA GLY A 217 -6.67 10.75 10.67
C GLY A 217 -7.10 9.39 11.22
N ASP A 218 -8.40 9.21 11.46
CA ASP A 218 -8.97 8.00 12.06
C ASP A 218 -9.51 7.01 11.01
N SER A 219 -9.68 7.45 9.75
CA SER A 219 -10.14 6.59 8.66
C SER A 219 -9.43 6.93 7.34
N HIS A 220 -9.48 5.98 6.39
CA HIS A 220 -8.96 6.20 5.04
C HIS A 220 -9.76 7.29 4.31
N GLU A 221 -11.08 7.35 4.51
CA GLU A 221 -11.95 8.37 3.94
C GLU A 221 -11.56 9.80 4.40
N GLU A 222 -11.31 9.98 5.70
CA GLU A 222 -10.84 11.28 6.23
C GLU A 222 -9.48 11.67 5.69
N TYR A 223 -8.58 10.68 5.53
CA TYR A 223 -7.28 10.87 4.91
C TYR A 223 -7.43 11.37 3.46
N VAL A 224 -8.22 10.68 2.62
CA VAL A 224 -8.44 11.07 1.21
C VAL A 224 -9.10 12.45 1.11
N LYS A 225 -10.04 12.76 2.01
CA LYS A 225 -10.67 14.10 2.10
C LYS A 225 -9.63 15.19 2.41
N LEU A 226 -8.67 14.91 3.30
CA LEU A 226 -7.61 15.87 3.60
C LEU A 226 -6.65 16.02 2.41
N VAL A 227 -6.33 14.92 1.71
CA VAL A 227 -5.52 14.94 0.48
C VAL A 227 -6.15 15.85 -0.56
N SER A 228 -7.47 15.76 -0.79
CA SER A 228 -8.18 16.59 -1.78
C SER A 228 -8.14 18.10 -1.48
N GLN A 229 -7.83 18.48 -0.24
CA GLN A 229 -7.71 19.89 0.19
C GLN A 229 -6.29 20.47 0.03
N SER A 230 -5.31 19.65 -0.36
CA SER A 230 -3.92 20.05 -0.58
C SER A 230 -3.65 20.40 -2.04
N LYS A 231 -2.93 21.49 -2.31
CA LYS A 231 -2.45 21.81 -3.67
C LYS A 231 -1.29 20.88 -4.08
N VAL A 232 -0.36 20.68 -3.16
CA VAL A 232 0.84 19.88 -3.39
C VAL A 232 0.90 18.73 -2.39
N ALA A 233 1.32 17.56 -2.85
CA ALA A 233 1.69 16.42 -2.03
C ALA A 233 3.16 16.07 -2.26
N VAL A 234 3.81 15.51 -1.25
CA VAL A 234 5.17 14.97 -1.36
C VAL A 234 5.14 13.46 -1.24
N TYR A 235 5.72 12.81 -2.22
CA TYR A 235 5.73 11.37 -2.33
C TYR A 235 7.13 10.76 -2.27
N THR A 236 7.26 9.60 -1.68
CA THR A 236 8.50 8.80 -1.72
C THR A 236 8.21 7.31 -1.65
N THR A 237 9.03 6.53 -2.35
CA THR A 237 9.01 5.07 -2.23
C THR A 237 9.71 4.60 -0.95
N PRO A 238 9.39 3.40 -0.41
CA PRO A 238 9.85 2.93 0.90
C PRO A 238 11.37 2.91 1.10
N GLY A 239 12.12 2.47 0.10
CA GLY A 239 13.58 2.32 0.21
C GLY A 239 14.39 3.57 -0.12
N MET A 240 13.73 4.65 -0.59
CA MET A 240 14.42 5.87 -1.02
C MET A 240 14.95 6.65 0.18
N ASP A 241 16.18 7.13 0.07
CA ASP A 241 16.88 7.98 1.08
C ASP A 241 16.81 7.42 2.52
N GLY A 242 16.80 6.10 2.67
CA GLY A 242 16.73 5.46 3.99
C GLY A 242 15.40 5.65 4.73
N THR A 243 14.36 6.06 4.04
CA THR A 243 13.02 6.33 4.61
C THR A 243 12.46 5.13 5.39
N ARG A 244 12.75 3.93 4.93
CA ARG A 244 12.36 2.68 5.60
C ARG A 244 13.52 1.68 5.59
N THR A 245 14.12 1.44 6.75
CA THR A 245 15.32 0.60 6.88
C THR A 245 15.06 -0.88 6.60
N ASP A 246 13.83 -1.37 6.82
CA ASP A 246 13.47 -2.76 6.58
C ASP A 246 13.05 -3.06 5.12
N ALA A 247 13.09 -2.04 4.26
CA ALA A 247 12.86 -2.21 2.82
C ALA A 247 14.08 -2.82 2.09
N ASN A 248 15.25 -2.95 2.74
CA ASN A 248 16.47 -3.53 2.18
C ASN A 248 16.89 -2.91 0.82
N GLY A 249 16.63 -1.61 0.65
CA GLY A 249 16.87 -0.89 -0.61
C GLY A 249 15.83 -1.14 -1.71
N TRP A 250 14.86 -2.02 -1.49
CA TRP A 250 13.76 -2.22 -2.41
C TRP A 250 12.77 -1.06 -2.37
N ASN A 251 12.22 -0.74 -3.52
CA ASN A 251 11.27 0.34 -3.66
C ASN A 251 10.00 -0.19 -4.35
N GLN A 252 8.86 0.26 -3.86
CA GLN A 252 7.55 -0.10 -4.38
C GLN A 252 6.68 1.15 -4.46
N VAL A 253 5.91 1.28 -5.52
CA VAL A 253 4.86 2.29 -5.59
C VAL A 253 3.73 1.88 -4.65
N THR A 254 3.34 2.80 -3.78
CA THR A 254 2.30 2.57 -2.78
C THR A 254 0.99 3.26 -3.20
N PRO A 255 -0.17 2.85 -2.68
CA PRO A 255 -1.45 3.48 -2.99
C PRO A 255 -1.46 4.99 -2.78
N HIS A 256 -0.67 5.51 -1.83
CA HIS A 256 -0.58 6.95 -1.57
C HIS A 256 -0.28 7.79 -2.81
N PHE A 257 0.55 7.28 -3.73
CA PHE A 257 0.79 7.96 -5.00
C PHE A 257 -0.48 8.13 -5.83
N LEU A 258 -1.30 7.08 -5.88
CA LEU A 258 -2.57 7.10 -6.60
C LEU A 258 -3.65 7.94 -5.89
N GLU A 259 -3.63 7.93 -4.55
CA GLU A 259 -4.52 8.73 -3.70
C GLU A 259 -4.23 10.23 -3.88
N GLU A 260 -2.95 10.61 -3.96
CA GLU A 260 -2.52 11.99 -4.19
C GLU A 260 -2.93 12.49 -5.57
N ILE A 261 -2.86 11.64 -6.60
CA ILE A 261 -3.39 11.94 -7.95
C ILE A 261 -4.91 12.09 -7.91
N ALA A 262 -5.61 11.15 -7.25
CA ALA A 262 -7.07 11.22 -7.12
C ALA A 262 -7.54 12.43 -6.30
N GLY A 263 -6.73 12.86 -5.33
CA GLY A 263 -6.92 14.10 -4.60
C GLY A 263 -6.59 15.35 -5.41
N GLN A 264 -6.21 15.21 -6.68
CA GLN A 264 -5.86 16.33 -7.57
C GLN A 264 -4.72 17.20 -7.00
N CYS A 265 -3.69 16.56 -6.41
CA CYS A 265 -2.50 17.25 -5.94
C CYS A 265 -1.42 17.26 -7.02
N HIS A 266 -0.69 18.37 -7.15
CA HIS A 266 0.62 18.33 -7.77
C HIS A 266 1.55 17.46 -6.90
N ILE A 267 2.36 16.60 -7.51
CA ILE A 267 3.23 15.69 -6.77
C ILE A 267 4.68 16.10 -6.93
N ILE A 268 5.36 16.31 -5.81
CA ILE A 268 6.82 16.45 -5.73
C ILE A 268 7.36 15.16 -5.11
N ALA A 269 8.20 14.42 -5.85
CA ALA A 269 8.52 13.05 -5.48
C ALA A 269 10.03 12.77 -5.44
N ARG A 270 10.39 11.80 -4.58
CA ARG A 270 11.68 11.12 -4.63
C ARG A 270 11.48 9.62 -4.76
N TYR A 271 12.01 9.07 -5.84
CA TYR A 271 11.89 7.65 -6.16
C TYR A 271 13.06 7.21 -7.07
N PRO A 272 13.49 5.95 -7.05
CA PRO A 272 14.48 5.43 -7.98
C PRO A 272 13.83 5.08 -9.31
N ASP A 273 14.63 5.05 -10.36
CA ASP A 273 14.24 4.43 -11.64
C ASP A 273 14.44 2.91 -11.52
N ASN A 274 13.34 2.18 -11.25
CA ASN A 274 13.32 0.73 -11.11
C ASN A 274 12.12 0.10 -11.84
N ALA A 275 12.04 -1.23 -11.87
CA ALA A 275 10.97 -1.91 -12.59
C ALA A 275 9.56 -1.57 -12.07
N ASP A 276 9.41 -1.32 -10.76
CA ASP A 276 8.11 -0.97 -10.18
C ASP A 276 7.68 0.45 -10.58
N THR A 277 8.58 1.45 -10.45
CA THR A 277 8.28 2.84 -10.84
C THR A 277 8.08 2.99 -12.34
N GLN A 278 8.80 2.20 -13.15
CA GLN A 278 8.61 2.12 -14.61
C GLN A 278 7.26 1.48 -14.95
N TRP A 279 6.86 0.40 -14.25
CA TRP A 279 5.57 -0.24 -14.47
C TRP A 279 4.39 0.69 -14.15
N TYR A 280 4.51 1.49 -13.08
CA TYR A 280 3.54 2.51 -12.74
C TYR A 280 3.67 3.77 -13.61
N GLU A 281 4.71 3.89 -14.43
CA GLU A 281 4.97 5.07 -15.28
C GLU A 281 4.93 6.39 -14.49
N ILE A 282 5.50 6.42 -13.27
CA ILE A 282 5.48 7.59 -12.37
C ILE A 282 5.98 8.85 -13.09
N SER A 283 6.97 8.70 -13.96
CA SER A 283 7.58 9.82 -14.72
C SER A 283 6.60 10.56 -15.65
N LYS A 284 5.44 9.97 -15.96
CA LYS A 284 4.36 10.68 -16.68
C LYS A 284 3.68 11.75 -15.82
N ILE A 285 3.72 11.60 -14.49
CA ILE A 285 3.06 12.48 -13.53
C ILE A 285 4.06 13.46 -12.92
N CYS A 286 5.20 12.96 -12.43
CA CYS A 286 6.21 13.78 -11.78
C CYS A 286 7.62 13.26 -12.04
N LYS A 287 8.61 14.16 -11.99
CA LYS A 287 10.02 13.79 -12.01
C LYS A 287 10.55 13.60 -10.60
N CYS A 288 11.59 12.78 -10.44
CA CYS A 288 12.33 12.71 -9.19
C CYS A 288 13.05 14.02 -8.94
N VAL A 289 12.88 14.62 -7.78
CA VAL A 289 13.56 15.87 -7.39
C VAL A 289 14.94 15.55 -6.84
N GLU A 290 15.97 16.20 -7.39
CA GLU A 290 17.38 15.94 -7.07
C GLU A 290 17.97 17.01 -6.13
N SER A 291 17.40 18.23 -6.12
CA SER A 291 17.95 19.38 -5.39
C SER A 291 16.87 20.24 -4.74
N TYR A 292 17.30 21.08 -3.76
CA TYR A 292 16.41 22.07 -3.16
C TYR A 292 15.92 23.11 -4.19
N ASP A 293 16.77 23.53 -5.10
CA ASP A 293 16.40 24.53 -6.13
C ASP A 293 15.28 24.01 -7.04
N GLU A 294 15.32 22.72 -7.42
CA GLU A 294 14.22 22.08 -8.16
C GLU A 294 12.95 22.00 -7.32
N PHE A 295 13.09 21.64 -6.04
CA PHE A 295 11.95 21.59 -5.11
C PHE A 295 11.30 22.96 -4.97
N GLU A 296 12.09 24.03 -4.74
CA GLU A 296 11.60 25.41 -4.58
C GLU A 296 10.88 25.88 -5.85
N GLN A 297 11.46 25.68 -7.03
CA GLN A 297 10.84 26.03 -8.32
C GLN A 297 9.50 25.30 -8.53
N LEU A 298 9.42 24.02 -8.20
CA LEU A 298 8.18 23.26 -8.29
C LEU A 298 7.15 23.74 -7.29
N MET A 299 7.53 24.03 -6.05
CA MET A 299 6.64 24.58 -5.04
C MET A 299 6.06 25.93 -5.47
N ASP A 300 6.91 26.85 -5.95
CA ASP A 300 6.47 28.17 -6.42
C ASP A 300 5.49 28.06 -7.59
N LYS A 301 5.75 27.12 -8.50
CA LYS A 301 4.87 26.83 -9.62
C LYS A 301 3.53 26.23 -9.15
N TYR A 302 3.57 25.15 -8.39
CA TYR A 302 2.41 24.32 -8.04
C TYR A 302 1.47 24.98 -7.02
N ARG A 303 1.92 25.96 -6.26
CA ARG A 303 1.05 26.79 -5.42
C ARG A 303 0.04 27.60 -6.22
N HIS A 304 0.32 27.88 -7.50
CA HIS A 304 -0.43 28.80 -8.35
C HIS A 304 -1.04 28.17 -9.59
N GLU A 305 -0.60 26.99 -9.98
CA GLU A 305 -1.12 26.28 -11.16
C GLU A 305 -2.19 25.23 -10.77
N GLU A 306 -3.08 24.99 -11.71
CA GLU A 306 -4.04 23.87 -11.61
C GLU A 306 -3.44 22.61 -12.20
N VAL A 307 -3.87 21.45 -11.71
CA VAL A 307 -3.44 20.14 -12.22
C VAL A 307 -4.12 19.83 -13.55
N ASP A 308 -3.47 19.06 -14.42
CA ASP A 308 -4.10 18.49 -15.62
C ASP A 308 -5.01 17.32 -15.24
N LEU A 309 -6.29 17.60 -14.99
CA LEU A 309 -7.30 16.59 -14.62
C LEU A 309 -7.46 15.51 -15.70
N LYS A 310 -7.27 15.84 -16.98
CA LYS A 310 -7.37 14.88 -18.07
C LYS A 310 -6.23 13.87 -17.99
N LEU A 311 -4.99 14.34 -17.82
CA LEU A 311 -3.82 13.49 -17.61
C LEU A 311 -3.99 12.58 -16.40
N TYR A 312 -4.46 13.12 -15.27
CA TYR A 312 -4.66 12.37 -14.03
C TYR A 312 -5.71 11.28 -14.18
N LYS A 313 -6.83 11.60 -14.82
CA LYS A 313 -7.89 10.64 -15.12
C LYS A 313 -7.40 9.49 -16.01
N GLU A 314 -6.73 9.84 -17.12
CA GLU A 314 -6.17 8.85 -18.06
C GLU A 314 -5.14 7.95 -17.37
N TYR A 315 -4.31 8.50 -16.50
CA TYR A 315 -3.34 7.76 -15.72
C TYR A 315 -4.04 6.78 -14.75
N LEU A 316 -4.98 7.28 -13.93
CA LEU A 316 -5.66 6.46 -12.93
C LEU A 316 -6.50 5.34 -13.54
N GLN A 317 -7.04 5.50 -14.75
CA GLN A 317 -7.80 4.47 -15.45
C GLN A 317 -7.02 3.15 -15.60
N ASN A 318 -5.69 3.19 -15.63
CA ASN A 318 -4.84 2.00 -15.67
C ASN A 318 -4.53 1.43 -14.29
N HIS A 319 -4.82 2.18 -13.22
CA HIS A 319 -4.45 1.85 -11.85
C HIS A 319 -5.64 1.68 -10.91
N PHE A 320 -6.87 1.76 -11.41
CA PHE A 320 -8.08 1.48 -10.64
C PHE A 320 -8.20 0.01 -10.24
N THR A 321 -8.91 -0.23 -9.13
CA THR A 321 -9.14 -1.58 -8.61
C THR A 321 -9.95 -2.44 -9.58
N SER A 322 -10.82 -1.86 -10.39
CA SER A 322 -11.52 -2.58 -11.46
C SER A 322 -10.56 -3.28 -12.43
N LYS A 323 -9.42 -2.66 -12.76
CA LYS A 323 -8.38 -3.31 -13.58
C LYS A 323 -7.72 -4.49 -12.88
N ARG A 324 -7.62 -4.46 -11.55
CA ARG A 324 -7.09 -5.58 -10.76
C ARG A 324 -8.13 -6.70 -10.65
N VAL A 325 -9.41 -6.36 -10.66
CA VAL A 325 -10.50 -7.37 -10.78
C VAL A 325 -10.37 -8.15 -12.08
N ASP A 326 -10.17 -7.47 -13.21
CA ASP A 326 -9.96 -8.13 -14.51
C ASP A 326 -8.70 -8.98 -14.53
N MET A 327 -7.62 -8.47 -13.95
CA MET A 327 -6.36 -9.21 -13.78
C MET A 327 -6.57 -10.46 -12.93
N LEU A 328 -7.26 -10.35 -11.79
CA LEU A 328 -7.53 -11.50 -10.92
C LEU A 328 -8.42 -12.53 -11.60
N ARG A 329 -9.43 -12.08 -12.40
CA ARG A 329 -10.27 -12.98 -13.22
C ARG A 329 -9.41 -13.79 -14.19
N SER A 330 -8.51 -13.13 -14.92
CA SER A 330 -7.59 -13.79 -15.85
C SER A 330 -6.66 -14.79 -15.16
N ILE A 331 -6.18 -14.45 -13.95
CA ILE A 331 -5.36 -15.35 -13.13
C ILE A 331 -6.18 -16.57 -12.67
N ILE A 332 -7.43 -16.37 -12.21
CA ILE A 332 -8.34 -17.46 -11.83
C ILE A 332 -8.52 -18.44 -12.98
N GLU A 333 -8.74 -17.94 -14.19
CA GLU A 333 -8.91 -18.73 -15.40
C GLU A 333 -7.62 -19.48 -15.76
N LYS A 334 -6.50 -18.77 -15.82
CA LYS A 334 -5.17 -19.33 -16.15
C LYS A 334 -4.77 -20.50 -15.25
N TYR A 335 -5.04 -20.41 -13.96
CA TYR A 335 -4.65 -21.41 -12.97
C TYR A 335 -5.80 -22.34 -12.53
N HIS A 336 -6.97 -22.27 -13.17
CA HIS A 336 -8.15 -23.08 -12.85
C HIS A 336 -8.55 -23.02 -11.37
N LEU A 337 -8.62 -21.81 -10.79
CA LEU A 337 -8.83 -21.57 -9.37
C LEU A 337 -10.33 -21.37 -9.00
N TYR A 338 -11.21 -22.03 -9.65
CA TYR A 338 -12.67 -21.96 -9.43
C TYR A 338 -13.10 -22.59 -8.11
#